data_a937160eac40fa8d8912e1617d33a17b
#
_entry.id   a937160eac40fa8d8912e1617d33a17b
#
_cell.length_a   1.000
_cell.length_b   1.000
_cell.length_c   1.000
_cell.angle_alpha   90.00
_cell.angle_beta   90.00
_cell.angle_gamma   90.00
#
_symmetry.space_group_name_H-M   'P 1'
#
loop_
_entity.id
_entity.type
_entity.pdbx_description
1 polymer ?
#
loop_
_entity_poly.entity_id
_entity_poly.type
_entity_poly.pdbx_seq_one_letter_code
_entity_poly.pdbx_strand_id
1 'polypeptide(L)'
;MLFRSFLIPFIFWNAMIGFVVYVHHTHPSVSWYSDKSEWLRAQPFVSTTVHLVFPFKWGAWMHHIMEHTAHHVDMSVPLYKLKQAQAKLEEMLPGRIIVQKFSWAWYFHTAKLCKLYDTTNKCWLDFKGNKTADSLKVVLS
;
A
#
# COMPACT_ATOMS: atom_id res chain seq x y z
N MET A 1 4.47 -10.50 35.32
CA MET A 1 5.32 -10.98 34.20
C MET A 1 4.58 -11.09 32.89
N LEU A 2 3.45 -11.81 32.77
CA LEU A 2 2.67 -12.02 31.53
C LEU A 2 2.32 -10.72 30.79
N PHE A 3 1.90 -9.69 31.50
CA PHE A 3 1.54 -8.39 30.90
C PHE A 3 2.71 -7.74 30.11
N ARG A 4 3.90 -7.66 30.74
CA ARG A 4 5.06 -7.03 30.10
C ARG A 4 5.68 -7.90 28.99
N SER A 5 5.73 -9.22 29.20
CA SER A 5 6.43 -10.14 28.28
C SER A 5 5.56 -10.58 27.08
N PHE A 6 4.25 -10.46 27.19
CA PHE A 6 3.33 -10.86 26.13
C PHE A 6 2.50 -9.71 25.58
N LEU A 7 1.75 -9.02 26.43
CA LEU A 7 0.75 -8.04 25.97
C LEU A 7 1.39 -6.83 25.30
N ILE A 8 2.47 -6.26 25.84
CA ILE A 8 3.16 -5.11 25.23
C ILE A 8 3.76 -5.48 23.88
N PRO A 9 4.57 -6.55 23.74
CA PRO A 9 5.06 -6.98 22.42
C PRO A 9 3.94 -7.30 21.42
N PHE A 10 2.84 -7.92 21.89
CA PHE A 10 1.69 -8.24 21.04
C PHE A 10 1.00 -6.98 20.50
N ILE A 11 0.75 -5.98 21.35
CA ILE A 11 0.16 -4.70 20.90
C ILE A 11 1.09 -3.99 19.93
N PHE A 12 2.40 -3.92 20.26
CA PHE A 12 3.39 -3.30 19.39
C PHE A 12 3.47 -3.98 18.03
N TRP A 13 3.51 -5.31 18.00
CA TRP A 13 3.53 -6.10 16.78
C TRP A 13 2.29 -5.84 15.91
N ASN A 14 1.10 -5.89 16.51
CA ASN A 14 -0.14 -5.60 15.78
C ASN A 14 -0.19 -4.17 15.25
N ALA A 15 0.27 -3.19 16.02
CA ALA A 15 0.35 -1.79 15.59
C ALA A 15 1.32 -1.62 14.41
N MET A 16 2.47 -2.29 14.44
CA MET A 16 3.46 -2.25 13.34
C MET A 16 2.93 -2.90 12.07
N ILE A 17 2.33 -4.10 12.17
CA ILE A 17 1.72 -4.75 11.00
C ILE A 17 0.58 -3.90 10.45
N GLY A 18 -0.32 -3.42 11.31
CA GLY A 18 -1.42 -2.57 10.90
C GLY A 18 -0.96 -1.29 10.20
N PHE A 19 0.11 -0.67 10.71
CA PHE A 19 0.72 0.49 10.06
C PHE A 19 1.27 0.15 8.67
N VAL A 20 2.06 -0.92 8.54
CA VAL A 20 2.64 -1.34 7.25
C VAL A 20 1.54 -1.66 6.24
N VAL A 21 0.55 -2.45 6.62
CA VAL A 21 -0.58 -2.78 5.74
C VAL A 21 -1.34 -1.52 5.34
N TYR A 22 -1.64 -0.65 6.29
CA TYR A 22 -2.37 0.59 6.02
C TYR A 22 -1.66 1.47 5.00
N VAL A 23 -0.38 1.78 5.22
CA VAL A 23 0.34 2.74 4.35
C VAL A 23 0.61 2.20 2.94
N HIS A 24 0.65 0.88 2.78
CA HIS A 24 0.85 0.26 1.46
C HIS A 24 -0.42 0.02 0.67
N HIS A 25 -1.58 -0.04 1.34
CA HIS A 25 -2.87 -0.32 0.69
C HIS A 25 -3.87 0.82 0.79
N THR A 26 -3.50 1.95 1.41
CA THR A 26 -4.37 3.12 1.52
C THR A 26 -3.69 4.34 0.91
N HIS A 27 -4.15 4.75 -0.26
CA HIS A 27 -3.68 5.91 -0.99
C HIS A 27 -4.81 6.43 -1.88
N PRO A 28 -4.94 7.75 -2.13
CA PRO A 28 -5.99 8.27 -3.02
C PRO A 28 -6.07 7.56 -4.37
N SER A 29 -4.93 7.16 -4.94
CA SER A 29 -4.86 6.48 -6.24
C SER A 29 -5.02 4.96 -6.18
N VAL A 30 -5.08 4.34 -4.99
CA VAL A 30 -5.27 2.88 -4.84
C VAL A 30 -6.71 2.52 -5.14
N SER A 31 -6.89 1.43 -5.90
CA SER A 31 -8.20 0.87 -6.22
C SER A 31 -8.51 -0.37 -5.38
N TRP A 32 -9.77 -0.51 -5.01
CA TRP A 32 -10.30 -1.69 -4.34
C TRP A 32 -11.37 -2.35 -5.20
N TYR A 33 -11.50 -3.66 -5.09
CA TYR A 33 -12.40 -4.48 -5.91
C TYR A 33 -13.26 -5.36 -5.02
N SER A 34 -14.56 -5.42 -5.31
CA SER A 34 -15.50 -6.33 -4.65
C SER A 34 -15.62 -7.67 -5.37
N ASP A 35 -15.28 -7.71 -6.66
CA ASP A 35 -15.34 -8.90 -7.50
C ASP A 35 -13.95 -9.44 -7.82
N LYS A 36 -13.73 -10.75 -7.60
CA LYS A 36 -12.44 -11.41 -7.81
C LYS A 36 -12.02 -11.41 -9.29
N SER A 37 -12.96 -11.54 -10.21
CA SER A 37 -12.64 -11.58 -11.65
C SER A 37 -12.23 -10.22 -12.17
N GLU A 38 -12.85 -9.17 -11.68
CA GLU A 38 -12.43 -7.79 -11.95
C GLU A 38 -11.03 -7.51 -11.37
N TRP A 39 -10.82 -7.91 -10.11
CA TRP A 39 -9.53 -7.79 -9.44
C TRP A 39 -8.40 -8.45 -10.23
N LEU A 40 -8.59 -9.69 -10.68
CA LEU A 40 -7.59 -10.43 -11.46
C LEU A 40 -7.26 -9.72 -12.80
N ARG A 41 -8.27 -9.17 -13.48
CA ARG A 41 -8.08 -8.45 -14.76
C ARG A 41 -7.39 -7.09 -14.57
N ALA A 42 -7.55 -6.47 -13.45
CA ALA A 42 -7.03 -5.13 -13.17
C ALA A 42 -5.52 -5.09 -12.82
N GLN A 43 -4.81 -6.22 -12.89
CA GLN A 43 -3.41 -6.32 -12.43
C GLN A 43 -3.26 -5.75 -11.00
N PRO A 44 -3.84 -6.42 -10.00
CA PRO A 44 -4.09 -5.86 -8.68
C PRO A 44 -2.83 -5.41 -7.93
N PHE A 45 -1.68 -6.08 -8.13
CA PHE A 45 -0.41 -5.71 -7.51
C PHE A 45 0.06 -4.29 -7.89
N VAL A 46 -0.33 -3.77 -9.06
CA VAL A 46 0.03 -2.42 -9.52
C VAL A 46 -0.96 -1.38 -9.01
N SER A 47 -2.26 -1.69 -8.99
CA SER A 47 -3.33 -0.74 -8.67
C SER A 47 -3.78 -0.74 -7.20
N THR A 48 -3.40 -1.78 -6.45
CA THR A 48 -3.81 -1.96 -5.04
C THR A 48 -2.68 -1.81 -4.03
N THR A 49 -1.50 -1.45 -4.50
CA THR A 49 -0.30 -1.29 -3.65
C THR A 49 0.44 0.00 -3.94
N VAL A 50 1.21 0.44 -2.96
CA VAL A 50 2.05 1.64 -3.03
C VAL A 50 3.48 1.27 -2.67
N HIS A 51 4.45 1.65 -3.51
CA HIS A 51 5.85 1.67 -3.14
C HIS A 51 6.13 2.91 -2.30
N LEU A 52 6.48 2.72 -1.03
CA LEU A 52 6.77 3.80 -0.10
C LEU A 52 8.27 4.06 0.01
N VAL A 53 8.67 5.27 -0.35
CA VAL A 53 10.04 5.74 -0.19
C VAL A 53 10.15 6.47 1.14
N PHE A 54 10.78 5.82 2.12
CA PHE A 54 11.03 6.42 3.43
C PHE A 54 12.28 7.32 3.41
N PRO A 55 12.30 8.41 4.22
CA PRO A 55 13.52 9.18 4.43
C PRO A 55 14.57 8.32 5.13
N PHE A 56 15.85 8.66 4.92
CA PHE A 56 16.99 7.92 5.44
C PHE A 56 17.02 6.45 4.93
N LYS A 57 17.77 5.57 5.59
CA LYS A 57 17.90 4.15 5.22
C LYS A 57 16.84 3.25 5.89
N TRP A 58 15.66 3.77 6.19
CA TRP A 58 14.60 3.00 6.87
C TRP A 58 14.17 1.77 6.08
N GLY A 59 14.14 1.84 4.74
CA GLY A 59 13.83 0.68 3.90
C GLY A 59 14.78 -0.50 4.16
N ALA A 60 16.08 -0.24 4.30
CA ALA A 60 17.05 -1.28 4.62
C ALA A 60 16.85 -1.86 6.04
N TRP A 61 16.50 -1.01 7.00
CA TRP A 61 16.20 -1.41 8.38
C TRP A 61 14.99 -2.33 8.49
N MET A 62 13.98 -2.09 7.64
CA MET A 62 12.76 -2.89 7.52
C MET A 62 12.90 -4.02 6.49
N HIS A 63 14.14 -4.45 6.17
CA HIS A 63 14.42 -5.51 5.20
C HIS A 63 13.72 -5.34 3.86
N HIS A 64 13.57 -4.09 3.42
CA HIS A 64 12.97 -3.72 2.13
C HIS A 64 11.50 -4.15 1.95
N ILE A 65 10.75 -4.42 3.03
CA ILE A 65 9.32 -4.71 2.94
C ILE A 65 8.51 -3.51 2.43
N MET A 66 9.10 -2.32 2.40
CA MET A 66 8.48 -1.11 1.87
C MET A 66 8.45 -1.07 0.34
N GLU A 67 9.24 -1.89 -0.33
CA GLU A 67 9.14 -2.21 -1.75
C GLU A 67 7.99 -3.22 -2.00
N HIS A 68 6.81 -2.82 -1.54
CA HIS A 68 5.66 -3.70 -1.32
C HIS A 68 5.00 -4.18 -2.62
N THR A 69 5.04 -3.37 -3.68
CA THR A 69 4.50 -3.76 -4.98
C THR A 69 5.23 -4.98 -5.53
N ALA A 70 6.55 -5.01 -5.46
CA ALA A 70 7.34 -6.17 -5.89
C ALA A 70 7.03 -7.43 -5.05
N HIS A 71 6.79 -7.26 -3.73
CA HIS A 71 6.35 -8.35 -2.87
C HIS A 71 4.99 -8.92 -3.30
N HIS A 72 4.05 -8.09 -3.72
CA HIS A 72 2.75 -8.55 -4.22
C HIS A 72 2.81 -9.18 -5.61
N VAL A 73 3.75 -8.77 -6.46
CA VAL A 73 3.96 -9.38 -7.78
C VAL A 73 4.47 -10.80 -7.64
N ASP A 74 5.44 -11.01 -6.76
CA ASP A 74 6.01 -12.33 -6.50
C ASP A 74 6.46 -12.45 -5.03
N MET A 75 5.63 -13.13 -4.24
CA MET A 75 5.89 -13.38 -2.82
C MET A 75 7.06 -14.34 -2.57
N SER A 76 7.58 -15.02 -3.60
CA SER A 76 8.76 -15.87 -3.49
C SER A 76 10.07 -15.11 -3.47
N VAL A 77 10.05 -13.82 -3.85
CA VAL A 77 11.23 -12.95 -3.82
C VAL A 77 11.65 -12.70 -2.37
N PRO A 78 12.87 -13.10 -1.96
CA PRO A 78 13.32 -12.89 -0.60
C PRO A 78 13.52 -11.39 -0.31
N LEU A 79 13.28 -10.99 0.94
CA LEU A 79 13.29 -9.58 1.37
C LEU A 79 14.54 -8.81 0.93
N TYR A 80 15.72 -9.43 1.01
CA TYR A 80 16.99 -8.80 0.61
C TYR A 80 17.11 -8.56 -0.92
N LYS A 81 16.22 -9.12 -1.73
CA LYS A 81 16.14 -8.91 -3.18
C LYS A 81 15.00 -7.98 -3.59
N LEU A 82 14.08 -7.63 -2.68
CA LEU A 82 12.91 -6.81 -3.01
C LEU A 82 13.27 -5.47 -3.61
N LYS A 83 14.33 -4.81 -3.12
CA LYS A 83 14.79 -3.54 -3.70
C LYS A 83 15.15 -3.66 -5.18
N GLN A 84 15.85 -4.74 -5.55
CA GLN A 84 16.23 -4.99 -6.94
C GLN A 84 15.01 -5.34 -7.80
N ALA A 85 14.11 -6.17 -7.26
CA ALA A 85 12.87 -6.54 -7.93
C ALA A 85 11.96 -5.32 -8.15
N GLN A 86 11.83 -4.44 -7.15
CA GLN A 86 11.04 -3.22 -7.27
C GLN A 86 11.61 -2.27 -8.33
N ALA A 87 12.93 -2.05 -8.33
CA ALA A 87 13.57 -1.20 -9.34
C ALA A 87 13.34 -1.75 -10.76
N LYS A 88 13.44 -3.08 -10.93
CA LYS A 88 13.18 -3.72 -12.22
C LYS A 88 11.71 -3.61 -12.64
N LEU A 89 10.81 -3.76 -11.69
CA LEU A 89 9.37 -3.62 -11.93
C LEU A 89 9.00 -2.18 -12.37
N GLU A 90 9.59 -1.17 -11.74
CA GLU A 90 9.38 0.24 -12.12
C GLU A 90 9.96 0.56 -13.50
N GLU A 91 11.09 -0.05 -13.87
CA GLU A 91 11.67 0.05 -15.21
C GLU A 91 10.75 -0.59 -16.28
N MET A 92 10.15 -1.74 -15.95
CA MET A 92 9.25 -2.45 -16.88
C MET A 92 7.86 -1.82 -17.00
N LEU A 93 7.39 -1.14 -15.97
CA LEU A 93 6.05 -0.55 -15.87
C LEU A 93 6.12 0.95 -15.57
N PRO A 94 6.75 1.76 -16.43
CA PRO A 94 6.96 3.19 -16.16
C PRO A 94 5.63 3.92 -15.98
N GLY A 95 5.51 4.64 -14.86
CA GLY A 95 4.33 5.45 -14.54
C GLY A 95 3.09 4.66 -14.11
N ARG A 96 3.16 3.33 -14.03
CA ARG A 96 2.02 2.49 -13.60
C ARG A 96 2.06 2.16 -12.11
N ILE A 97 3.22 2.21 -11.49
CA ILE A 97 3.40 1.92 -10.07
C ILE A 97 3.21 3.21 -9.27
N ILE A 98 2.42 3.13 -8.22
CA ILE A 98 2.22 4.26 -7.29
C ILE A 98 3.46 4.34 -6.40
N VAL A 99 4.28 5.36 -6.61
CA VAL A 99 5.47 5.64 -5.79
C VAL A 99 5.20 6.86 -4.93
N GLN A 100 5.27 6.71 -3.62
CA GLN A 100 4.97 7.77 -2.65
C GLN A 100 6.12 7.97 -1.67
N LYS A 101 6.59 9.20 -1.54
CA LYS A 101 7.50 9.57 -0.46
C LYS A 101 6.74 9.66 0.85
N PHE A 102 7.19 8.93 1.86
CA PHE A 102 6.57 8.96 3.17
C PHE A 102 6.83 10.29 3.89
N SER A 103 5.79 10.86 4.45
CA SER A 103 5.85 11.90 5.47
C SER A 103 4.63 11.81 6.38
N TRP A 104 4.74 12.27 7.62
CA TRP A 104 3.59 12.31 8.53
C TRP A 104 2.47 13.21 8.01
N ALA A 105 2.80 14.31 7.33
CA ALA A 105 1.81 15.15 6.67
C ALA A 105 1.02 14.38 5.61
N TRP A 106 1.69 13.61 4.76
CA TRP A 106 1.04 12.74 3.79
C TRP A 106 0.17 11.68 4.48
N TYR A 107 0.69 11.02 5.52
CA TYR A 107 -0.05 9.99 6.27
C TYR A 107 -1.38 10.53 6.80
N PHE A 108 -1.36 11.66 7.51
CA PHE A 108 -2.58 12.25 8.06
C PHE A 108 -3.52 12.79 6.97
N HIS A 109 -2.96 13.32 5.88
CA HIS A 109 -3.74 13.75 4.72
C HIS A 109 -4.47 12.57 4.08
N THR A 110 -3.77 11.47 3.81
CA THR A 110 -4.34 10.23 3.27
C THR A 110 -5.39 9.67 4.22
N ALA A 111 -5.12 9.60 5.52
CA ALA A 111 -6.07 9.15 6.52
C ALA A 111 -7.33 10.03 6.59
N LYS A 112 -7.25 11.29 6.23
CA LYS A 112 -8.41 12.19 6.13
C LYS A 112 -9.23 11.93 4.87
N LEU A 113 -8.60 11.67 3.73
CA LEU A 113 -9.26 11.46 2.44
C LEU A 113 -9.85 10.04 2.30
N CYS A 114 -9.09 9.03 2.68
CA CYS A 114 -9.40 7.61 2.42
C CYS A 114 -10.12 6.99 3.63
N LYS A 115 -11.41 7.28 3.79
CA LYS A 115 -12.24 6.75 4.89
C LYS A 115 -13.03 5.52 4.47
N LEU A 116 -13.76 5.65 3.37
CA LEU A 116 -14.60 4.60 2.77
C LEU A 116 -14.25 4.51 1.30
N TYR A 117 -14.42 3.34 0.71
CA TYR A 117 -14.19 3.16 -0.72
C TYR A 117 -15.47 2.69 -1.42
N ASP A 118 -15.88 3.43 -2.44
CA ASP A 118 -16.96 3.05 -3.34
C ASP A 118 -16.40 2.19 -4.48
N THR A 119 -16.65 0.90 -4.41
CA THR A 119 -16.18 -0.06 -5.41
C THR A 119 -16.89 0.07 -6.75
N THR A 120 -18.07 0.66 -6.79
CA THR A 120 -18.85 0.89 -8.01
C THR A 120 -18.30 2.08 -8.79
N ASN A 121 -18.13 3.22 -8.11
CA ASN A 121 -17.63 4.46 -8.71
C ASN A 121 -16.10 4.58 -8.71
N LYS A 122 -15.39 3.61 -8.09
CA LYS A 122 -13.93 3.59 -7.96
C LYS A 122 -13.37 4.89 -7.36
N CYS A 123 -13.94 5.31 -6.24
CA CYS A 123 -13.54 6.55 -5.57
C CYS A 123 -13.54 6.42 -4.05
N TRP A 124 -12.75 7.27 -3.40
CA TRP A 124 -12.73 7.39 -1.95
C TRP A 124 -13.81 8.36 -1.47
N LEU A 125 -14.38 8.07 -0.31
CA LEU A 125 -15.43 8.84 0.31
C LEU A 125 -15.06 9.19 1.76
N ASP A 126 -15.63 10.28 2.27
CA ASP A 126 -15.68 10.57 3.70
C ASP A 126 -16.78 9.75 4.40
N PHE A 127 -16.89 9.85 5.72
CA PHE A 127 -17.94 9.16 6.48
C PHE A 127 -19.37 9.70 6.24
N LYS A 128 -19.50 10.81 5.51
CA LYS A 128 -20.79 11.38 5.10
C LYS A 128 -21.19 10.94 3.70
N GLY A 129 -20.34 10.15 3.03
CA GLY A 129 -20.57 9.71 1.65
C GLY A 129 -20.14 10.69 0.58
N ASN A 130 -19.47 11.80 0.93
CA ASN A 130 -18.97 12.76 -0.06
C ASN A 130 -17.67 12.23 -0.67
N LYS A 131 -17.54 12.36 -1.99
CA LYS A 131 -16.33 11.98 -2.71
C LYS A 131 -15.15 12.85 -2.30
N THR A 132 -14.02 12.20 -1.99
CA THR A 132 -12.78 12.85 -1.54
C THR A 132 -11.62 12.67 -2.51
N ALA A 133 -11.57 11.56 -3.25
CA ALA A 133 -10.54 11.31 -4.27
C ALA A 133 -11.02 10.27 -5.29
N ASP A 134 -10.47 10.34 -6.51
CA ASP A 134 -10.61 9.29 -7.52
C ASP A 134 -9.42 8.33 -7.43
N SER A 135 -9.69 7.02 -7.46
CA SER A 135 -8.62 6.04 -7.65
C SER A 135 -8.13 6.06 -9.11
N LEU A 136 -6.93 5.53 -9.35
CA LEU A 136 -6.42 5.35 -10.70
C LEU A 136 -7.38 4.46 -11.49
N LYS A 137 -7.91 4.98 -12.59
CA LYS A 137 -8.59 4.15 -13.57
C LYS A 137 -7.53 3.29 -14.25
N VAL A 138 -7.49 1.99 -13.91
CA VAL A 138 -6.69 1.05 -14.68
C VAL A 138 -7.30 1.01 -16.08
N VAL A 139 -6.60 1.58 -17.04
CA VAL A 139 -6.96 1.42 -18.44
C VAL A 139 -6.67 -0.04 -18.79
N LEU A 140 -7.73 -0.83 -18.85
CA LEU A 140 -7.69 -2.20 -19.33
C LEU A 140 -7.40 -2.09 -20.85
N SER A 141 -6.15 -2.27 -21.22
CA SER A 141 -5.73 -2.44 -22.62
C SER A 141 -5.74 -3.91 -23.01
#